data_5823c22dfb5ab64bfc40bcc7f4debb27
#
_entry.id   5823c22dfb5ab64bfc40bcc7f4debb27
#
_cell.length_a   1.000
_cell.length_b   1.000
_cell.length_c   1.000
_cell.angle_alpha   90.00
_cell.angle_beta   90.00
_cell.angle_gamma   90.00
#
_symmetry.space_group_name_H-M   'P 1'
#
loop_
_entity.id
_entity.type
_entity.pdbx_description
1 polymer ?
#
loop_
_entity_poly.entity_id
_entity_poly.type
_entity_poly.pdbx_seq_one_letter_code
_entity_poly.pdbx_strand_id
1 'polypeptide(L)'
;MVFGKGEKMSATQKMLVHICCSVDSHYFLSELRKIYPQHEMVGYFYNPNIHPKSEYDLRLLDVERSCKMLNIPLLEGEYEIKKWFVDIKGLENEPEKGERCVKCFDMRLEKTAQVAHKMNMESFTSTLLSSPLKEQQILYAEGDEIASRYGLDFIKVDVRSNGGTQAQSALANKDRLYKQTYCGCQYALIKQRDSQKQIALELMSNIGRQIAPGSNEQRKRVFEIRDECEAQGREYALYKQSKIIWRNLRSVCIDGDKVISSYVITHSRGKNMVKTAAITYIKQNVKDIHSQMQSIQMGYAKRDDSVFISIQTLNLLLKTSYANT
;
A
#
# COMPACT_ATOMS: atom_id res chain seq x y z
N MET A 1 -32.76 -37.73 -40.23
CA MET A 1 -31.46 -37.30 -39.66
C MET A 1 -31.57 -35.80 -39.33
N VAL A 2 -31.71 -35.48 -38.07
CA VAL A 2 -31.78 -34.10 -37.61
C VAL A 2 -30.32 -33.72 -37.18
N PHE A 3 -29.71 -32.84 -37.97
CA PHE A 3 -28.42 -32.29 -37.62
C PHE A 3 -28.59 -31.37 -36.42
N GLY A 4 -27.99 -31.74 -35.28
CA GLY A 4 -27.91 -30.92 -34.09
C GLY A 4 -27.20 -29.62 -34.41
N LYS A 5 -27.83 -28.51 -34.04
CA LYS A 5 -27.19 -27.19 -34.01
C LYS A 5 -26.01 -27.27 -33.02
N GLY A 6 -24.81 -27.16 -33.56
CA GLY A 6 -23.62 -27.02 -32.71
C GLY A 6 -23.81 -25.81 -31.81
N GLU A 7 -23.76 -26.04 -30.50
CA GLU A 7 -23.60 -24.98 -29.52
C GLU A 7 -22.30 -24.22 -29.86
N LYS A 8 -22.44 -22.97 -30.28
CA LYS A 8 -21.31 -22.05 -30.34
C LYS A 8 -20.77 -21.98 -28.93
N MET A 9 -19.58 -22.53 -28.68
CA MET A 9 -18.82 -22.22 -27.47
C MET A 9 -18.75 -20.70 -27.41
N SER A 10 -19.40 -20.12 -26.40
CA SER A 10 -19.29 -18.69 -26.10
C SER A 10 -17.80 -18.36 -25.93
N ALA A 11 -17.29 -17.46 -26.77
CA ALA A 11 -15.91 -16.99 -26.59
C ALA A 11 -15.77 -16.48 -25.17
N THR A 12 -14.70 -16.90 -24.49
CA THR A 12 -14.40 -16.46 -23.13
C THR A 12 -14.22 -14.95 -23.15
N GLN A 13 -15.09 -14.23 -22.47
CA GLN A 13 -15.00 -12.77 -22.37
C GLN A 13 -13.80 -12.37 -21.49
N LYS A 14 -13.08 -11.32 -21.88
CA LYS A 14 -11.90 -10.82 -21.16
C LYS A 14 -12.19 -9.51 -20.48
N MET A 15 -11.73 -9.38 -19.24
CA MET A 15 -11.94 -8.21 -18.40
C MET A 15 -10.64 -7.70 -17.81
N LEU A 16 -10.34 -6.40 -17.97
CA LEU A 16 -9.26 -5.74 -17.29
C LEU A 16 -9.74 -5.11 -15.98
N VAL A 17 -9.08 -5.43 -14.87
CA VAL A 17 -9.46 -4.93 -13.55
C VAL A 17 -8.38 -3.99 -13.05
N HIS A 18 -8.67 -2.68 -12.99
CA HIS A 18 -7.78 -1.73 -12.35
C HIS A 18 -7.65 -2.01 -10.86
N ILE A 19 -6.42 -2.10 -10.37
CA ILE A 19 -6.09 -2.43 -8.97
C ILE A 19 -5.35 -1.26 -8.30
N CYS A 20 -5.85 -0.79 -7.16
CA CYS A 20 -5.22 0.27 -6.37
C CYS A 20 -4.39 -0.25 -5.18
N CYS A 21 -4.80 -1.34 -4.56
CA CYS A 21 -4.12 -1.96 -3.42
C CYS A 21 -4.64 -3.39 -3.20
N SER A 22 -3.91 -4.20 -2.45
CA SER A 22 -4.26 -5.59 -2.17
C SER A 22 -5.53 -5.74 -1.34
N VAL A 23 -5.73 -4.88 -0.32
CA VAL A 23 -6.91 -4.96 0.57
C VAL A 23 -8.21 -4.82 -0.20
N ASP A 24 -8.26 -3.84 -1.12
CA ASP A 24 -9.45 -3.61 -1.94
C ASP A 24 -9.57 -4.67 -3.03
N SER A 25 -8.46 -5.07 -3.68
CA SER A 25 -8.49 -6.00 -4.80
C SER A 25 -8.74 -7.44 -4.40
N HIS A 26 -8.19 -7.92 -3.30
CA HIS A 26 -8.28 -9.34 -2.94
C HIS A 26 -9.71 -9.81 -2.76
N TYR A 27 -10.49 -9.05 -2.01
CA TYR A 27 -11.91 -9.32 -1.82
C TYR A 27 -12.71 -9.06 -3.10
N PHE A 28 -12.48 -7.92 -3.75
CA PHE A 28 -13.18 -7.54 -4.98
C PHE A 28 -13.05 -8.59 -6.08
N LEU A 29 -11.83 -9.04 -6.36
CA LEU A 29 -11.54 -10.06 -7.37
C LEU A 29 -12.15 -11.42 -7.02
N SER A 30 -12.17 -11.76 -5.73
CA SER A 30 -12.81 -12.99 -5.25
C SER A 30 -14.32 -12.97 -5.49
N GLU A 31 -14.98 -11.84 -5.21
CA GLU A 31 -16.42 -11.68 -5.46
C GLU A 31 -16.71 -11.57 -6.97
N LEU A 32 -15.90 -10.81 -7.71
CA LEU A 32 -16.06 -10.65 -9.16
C LEU A 32 -16.01 -12.00 -9.89
N ARG A 33 -15.12 -12.92 -9.46
CA ARG A 33 -15.03 -14.28 -10.02
C ARG A 33 -16.28 -15.11 -9.78
N LYS A 34 -16.99 -14.90 -8.65
CA LYS A 34 -18.26 -15.59 -8.38
C LYS A 34 -19.39 -15.07 -9.28
N ILE A 35 -19.39 -13.76 -9.56
CA ILE A 35 -20.40 -13.11 -10.39
C ILE A 35 -20.15 -13.38 -11.88
N TYR A 36 -18.89 -13.41 -12.29
CA TYR A 36 -18.45 -13.59 -13.68
C TYR A 36 -17.50 -14.79 -13.82
N PRO A 37 -17.97 -16.03 -13.55
CA PRO A 37 -17.10 -17.21 -13.52
C PRO A 37 -16.51 -17.58 -14.88
N GLN A 38 -17.10 -17.12 -15.98
CA GLN A 38 -16.66 -17.40 -17.36
C GLN A 38 -15.71 -16.33 -17.91
N HIS A 39 -15.46 -15.23 -17.16
CA HIS A 39 -14.58 -14.18 -17.64
C HIS A 39 -13.11 -14.48 -17.30
N GLU A 40 -12.25 -14.29 -18.28
CA GLU A 40 -10.80 -14.23 -18.06
C GLU A 40 -10.44 -12.85 -17.51
N MET A 41 -9.96 -12.79 -16.26
CA MET A 41 -9.64 -11.54 -15.58
C MET A 41 -8.14 -11.30 -15.59
N VAL A 42 -7.74 -10.07 -15.91
CA VAL A 42 -6.36 -9.59 -15.79
C VAL A 42 -6.36 -8.38 -14.87
N GLY A 43 -5.52 -8.40 -13.83
CA GLY A 43 -5.29 -7.26 -12.97
C GLY A 43 -4.40 -6.22 -13.65
N TYR A 44 -4.68 -4.93 -13.42
CA TYR A 44 -3.86 -3.83 -13.92
C TYR A 44 -3.53 -2.85 -12.79
N PHE A 45 -2.29 -2.80 -12.38
CA PHE A 45 -1.81 -1.90 -11.33
C PHE A 45 -1.26 -0.61 -11.95
N TYR A 46 -2.10 0.43 -11.99
CA TYR A 46 -1.73 1.75 -12.49
C TYR A 46 -2.15 2.83 -11.51
N ASN A 47 -1.18 3.36 -10.76
CA ASN A 47 -1.44 4.26 -9.63
C ASN A 47 -0.41 5.39 -9.54
N PRO A 48 -0.37 6.34 -10.48
CA PRO A 48 0.59 7.45 -10.48
C PRO A 48 0.39 8.41 -9.30
N ASN A 49 -0.73 8.29 -8.60
CA ASN A 49 -1.09 9.08 -7.43
C ASN A 49 -0.47 8.58 -6.12
N ILE A 50 0.15 7.43 -6.10
CA ILE A 50 0.72 6.88 -4.86
C ILE A 50 2.11 7.46 -4.61
N HIS A 51 2.25 8.21 -3.54
CA HIS A 51 3.48 8.86 -3.10
C HIS A 51 3.79 8.52 -1.64
N PRO A 52 5.07 8.36 -1.31
CA PRO A 52 6.26 8.34 -2.18
C PRO A 52 6.36 7.04 -3.01
N LYS A 53 7.40 6.93 -3.84
CA LYS A 53 7.62 5.71 -4.66
C LYS A 53 7.74 4.45 -3.80
N SER A 54 8.30 4.55 -2.61
CA SER A 54 8.41 3.42 -1.66
C SER A 54 7.05 2.89 -1.20
N GLU A 55 6.02 3.74 -1.10
CA GLU A 55 4.65 3.29 -0.83
C GLU A 55 4.03 2.62 -2.05
N TYR A 56 4.30 3.15 -3.25
CA TYR A 56 3.89 2.50 -4.50
C TYR A 56 4.47 1.08 -4.60
N ASP A 57 5.80 0.95 -4.37
CA ASP A 57 6.49 -0.33 -4.42
C ASP A 57 5.97 -1.33 -3.38
N LEU A 58 5.68 -0.86 -2.16
CA LEU A 58 5.12 -1.70 -1.10
C LEU A 58 3.72 -2.20 -1.46
N ARG A 59 2.87 -1.35 -2.05
CA ARG A 59 1.53 -1.77 -2.49
C ARG A 59 1.59 -2.71 -3.67
N LEU A 60 2.48 -2.46 -4.64
CA LEU A 60 2.68 -3.36 -5.78
C LEU A 60 3.09 -4.75 -5.30
N LEU A 61 4.10 -4.85 -4.44
CA LEU A 61 4.56 -6.12 -3.87
C LEU A 61 3.40 -6.93 -3.26
N ASP A 62 2.55 -6.28 -2.48
CA ASP A 62 1.43 -6.97 -1.84
C ASP A 62 0.28 -7.29 -2.83
N VAL A 63 0.09 -6.49 -3.87
CA VAL A 63 -0.85 -6.77 -4.97
C VAL A 63 -0.37 -7.96 -5.80
N GLU A 64 0.91 -8.06 -6.11
CA GLU A 64 1.51 -9.21 -6.80
C GLU A 64 1.25 -10.51 -6.02
N ARG A 65 1.50 -10.48 -4.71
CA ARG A 65 1.17 -11.62 -3.84
C ARG A 65 -0.32 -11.96 -3.86
N SER A 66 -1.19 -10.96 -3.71
CA SER A 66 -2.64 -11.13 -3.73
C SER A 66 -3.12 -11.75 -5.05
N CYS A 67 -2.65 -11.25 -6.18
CA CYS A 67 -2.98 -11.77 -7.50
C CYS A 67 -2.48 -13.21 -7.69
N LYS A 68 -1.28 -13.52 -7.20
CA LYS A 68 -0.75 -14.89 -7.19
C LYS A 68 -1.63 -15.84 -6.39
N MET A 69 -2.07 -15.45 -5.19
CA MET A 69 -2.98 -16.25 -4.35
C MET A 69 -4.31 -16.54 -5.06
N LEU A 70 -4.81 -15.57 -5.84
CA LEU A 70 -6.06 -15.69 -6.59
C LEU A 70 -5.89 -16.29 -7.99
N ASN A 71 -4.69 -16.62 -8.39
CA ASN A 71 -4.36 -17.07 -9.74
C ASN A 71 -4.92 -16.11 -10.82
N ILE A 72 -4.61 -14.81 -10.67
CA ILE A 72 -4.99 -13.75 -11.61
C ILE A 72 -3.69 -13.15 -12.17
N PRO A 73 -3.51 -13.12 -13.50
CA PRO A 73 -2.40 -12.41 -14.13
C PRO A 73 -2.42 -10.92 -13.76
N LEU A 74 -1.26 -10.33 -13.52
CA LEU A 74 -1.12 -8.93 -13.19
C LEU A 74 -0.23 -8.22 -14.21
N LEU A 75 -0.70 -7.07 -14.67
CA LEU A 75 0.08 -6.11 -15.46
C LEU A 75 0.41 -4.91 -14.59
N GLU A 76 1.66 -4.50 -14.56
CA GLU A 76 2.09 -3.23 -13.99
C GLU A 76 2.04 -2.15 -15.07
N GLY A 77 1.34 -1.05 -14.77
CA GLY A 77 1.33 0.15 -15.59
C GLY A 77 2.52 1.05 -15.29
N GLU A 78 2.84 1.93 -16.20
CA GLU A 78 3.90 2.90 -16.02
C GLU A 78 3.60 3.86 -14.85
N TYR A 79 4.60 4.15 -14.02
CA TYR A 79 4.46 5.09 -12.90
C TYR A 79 4.58 6.53 -13.39
N GLU A 80 3.52 7.03 -14.03
CA GLU A 80 3.45 8.35 -14.68
C GLU A 80 3.25 9.51 -13.66
N ILE A 81 4.07 9.55 -12.63
CA ILE A 81 3.98 10.55 -11.54
C ILE A 81 4.01 12.00 -12.04
N LYS A 82 4.85 12.31 -13.04
CA LYS A 82 4.95 13.65 -13.61
C LYS A 82 3.66 14.08 -14.29
N LYS A 83 3.05 13.16 -15.05
CA LYS A 83 1.75 13.38 -15.69
C LYS A 83 0.67 13.67 -14.65
N TRP A 84 0.63 12.87 -13.57
CA TRP A 84 -0.33 13.08 -12.49
C TRP A 84 -0.21 14.47 -11.87
N PHE A 85 1.01 14.96 -11.59
CA PHE A 85 1.20 16.31 -11.07
C PHE A 85 0.76 17.40 -12.04
N VAL A 86 0.93 17.18 -13.33
CA VAL A 86 0.44 18.14 -14.37
C VAL A 86 -1.09 18.18 -14.38
N ASP A 87 -1.74 17.02 -14.36
CA ASP A 87 -3.18 16.89 -14.49
C ASP A 87 -3.94 17.43 -13.27
N ILE A 88 -3.31 17.42 -12.07
CA ILE A 88 -3.93 17.93 -10.83
C ILE A 88 -3.44 19.33 -10.45
N LYS A 89 -2.70 19.99 -11.33
CA LYS A 89 -2.16 21.33 -11.06
C LYS A 89 -3.30 22.33 -10.80
N GLY A 90 -3.17 23.08 -9.69
CA GLY A 90 -4.19 24.02 -9.21
C GLY A 90 -5.21 23.39 -8.25
N LEU A 91 -5.22 22.06 -8.11
CA LEU A 91 -6.13 21.33 -7.22
C LEU A 91 -5.43 20.80 -5.95
N GLU A 92 -4.21 21.25 -5.65
CA GLU A 92 -3.40 20.77 -4.52
C GLU A 92 -4.11 20.98 -3.17
N ASN A 93 -4.87 22.07 -3.07
CA ASN A 93 -5.57 22.44 -1.85
C ASN A 93 -6.98 21.86 -1.73
N GLU A 94 -7.46 21.15 -2.77
CA GLU A 94 -8.75 20.48 -2.70
C GLU A 94 -8.84 19.50 -1.54
N PRO A 95 -10.00 19.37 -0.90
CA PRO A 95 -10.20 18.36 0.13
C PRO A 95 -10.13 16.93 -0.46
N GLU A 96 -10.03 15.94 0.41
CA GLU A 96 -10.27 14.56 0.01
C GLU A 96 -11.74 14.43 -0.48
N LYS A 97 -11.95 13.70 -1.57
CA LYS A 97 -13.20 13.58 -2.35
C LYS A 97 -13.57 14.81 -3.20
N GLY A 98 -12.80 15.91 -3.19
CA GLY A 98 -12.97 17.05 -4.07
C GLY A 98 -12.49 16.79 -5.50
N GLU A 99 -12.41 17.87 -6.29
CA GLU A 99 -12.10 17.84 -7.73
C GLU A 99 -10.79 17.10 -8.07
N ARG A 100 -9.75 17.26 -7.24
CA ARG A 100 -8.51 16.51 -7.38
C ARG A 100 -8.73 15.00 -7.40
N CYS A 101 -9.66 14.49 -6.58
CA CYS A 101 -9.95 13.06 -6.54
C CYS A 101 -10.69 12.59 -7.78
N VAL A 102 -11.61 13.39 -8.32
CA VAL A 102 -12.31 13.10 -9.58
C VAL A 102 -11.29 13.00 -10.72
N LYS A 103 -10.43 14.01 -10.89
CA LYS A 103 -9.34 13.95 -11.89
C LYS A 103 -8.42 12.75 -11.74
N CYS A 104 -8.12 12.36 -10.50
CA CYS A 104 -7.30 11.18 -10.21
C CYS A 104 -8.01 9.87 -10.58
N PHE A 105 -9.35 9.78 -10.45
CA PHE A 105 -10.10 8.60 -10.86
C PHE A 105 -10.20 8.53 -12.38
N ASP A 106 -10.56 9.63 -13.02
CA ASP A 106 -10.63 9.77 -14.46
C ASP A 106 -9.33 9.29 -15.13
N MET A 107 -8.19 9.83 -14.75
CA MET A 107 -6.89 9.42 -15.26
C MET A 107 -6.65 7.89 -15.17
N ARG A 108 -7.02 7.28 -14.03
CA ARG A 108 -6.77 5.85 -13.82
C ARG A 108 -7.74 4.98 -14.60
N LEU A 109 -9.02 5.36 -14.65
CA LEU A 109 -10.03 4.64 -15.44
C LEU A 109 -9.75 4.78 -16.92
N GLU A 110 -9.43 5.99 -17.39
CA GLU A 110 -9.06 6.27 -18.77
C GLU A 110 -7.88 5.42 -19.24
N LYS A 111 -6.78 5.38 -18.46
CA LYS A 111 -5.62 4.55 -18.79
C LYS A 111 -5.98 3.06 -18.80
N THR A 112 -6.86 2.63 -17.88
CA THR A 112 -7.31 1.24 -17.84
C THR A 112 -8.11 0.89 -19.08
N ALA A 113 -9.04 1.74 -19.51
CA ALA A 113 -9.81 1.54 -20.74
C ALA A 113 -8.91 1.52 -21.98
N GLN A 114 -7.92 2.43 -22.07
CA GLN A 114 -6.96 2.43 -23.17
C GLN A 114 -6.19 1.11 -23.26
N VAL A 115 -5.75 0.57 -22.14
CA VAL A 115 -5.04 -0.71 -22.09
C VAL A 115 -5.98 -1.87 -22.43
N ALA A 116 -7.21 -1.88 -21.90
CA ALA A 116 -8.22 -2.89 -22.21
C ALA A 116 -8.53 -2.91 -23.71
N HIS A 117 -8.78 -1.75 -24.32
CA HIS A 117 -9.01 -1.62 -25.76
C HIS A 117 -7.82 -2.14 -26.59
N LYS A 118 -6.60 -1.73 -26.23
CA LYS A 118 -5.36 -2.19 -26.91
C LYS A 118 -5.16 -3.70 -26.80
N MET A 119 -5.63 -4.32 -25.72
CA MET A 119 -5.55 -5.76 -25.50
C MET A 119 -6.74 -6.53 -26.07
N ASN A 120 -7.65 -5.87 -26.80
CA ASN A 120 -8.87 -6.44 -27.35
C ASN A 120 -9.72 -7.14 -26.27
N MET A 121 -9.87 -6.48 -25.11
CA MET A 121 -10.79 -6.91 -24.06
C MET A 121 -12.18 -6.30 -24.29
N GLU A 122 -13.22 -6.97 -23.82
CA GLU A 122 -14.60 -6.53 -23.99
C GLU A 122 -15.03 -5.57 -22.88
N SER A 123 -14.38 -5.67 -21.71
CA SER A 123 -14.81 -4.92 -20.54
C SER A 123 -13.64 -4.54 -19.62
N PHE A 124 -13.90 -3.55 -18.77
CA PHE A 124 -13.02 -3.21 -17.66
C PHE A 124 -13.82 -2.83 -16.41
N THR A 125 -13.14 -2.84 -15.26
CA THR A 125 -13.68 -2.37 -14.00
C THR A 125 -12.56 -1.88 -13.09
N SER A 126 -12.89 -1.45 -11.86
CA SER A 126 -11.90 -0.95 -10.90
C SER A 126 -12.20 -1.37 -9.48
N THR A 127 -11.16 -1.73 -8.75
CA THR A 127 -11.23 -1.98 -7.30
C THR A 127 -11.51 -0.71 -6.48
N LEU A 128 -11.52 0.47 -7.10
CA LEU A 128 -12.04 1.70 -6.47
C LEU A 128 -13.48 1.55 -6.01
N LEU A 129 -14.26 0.69 -6.67
CA LEU A 129 -15.64 0.39 -6.32
C LEU A 129 -15.78 -0.32 -4.97
N SER A 130 -14.75 -1.02 -4.49
CA SER A 130 -14.78 -1.68 -3.18
C SER A 130 -14.38 -0.76 -2.02
N SER A 131 -13.77 0.39 -2.31
CA SER A 131 -13.32 1.32 -1.27
C SER A 131 -14.50 2.06 -0.62
N PRO A 132 -14.72 1.95 0.71
CA PRO A 132 -15.81 2.64 1.40
C PRO A 132 -15.63 4.17 1.41
N LEU A 133 -14.43 4.65 1.08
CA LEU A 133 -14.10 6.07 1.03
C LEU A 133 -14.42 6.73 -0.32
N LYS A 134 -14.93 5.98 -1.31
CA LYS A 134 -15.22 6.48 -2.65
C LYS A 134 -16.72 6.47 -2.92
N GLU A 135 -17.18 7.47 -3.66
CA GLU A 135 -18.59 7.54 -4.09
C GLU A 135 -18.78 6.70 -5.34
N GLN A 136 -19.55 5.63 -5.23
CA GLN A 136 -19.74 4.67 -6.33
C GLN A 136 -20.44 5.30 -7.54
N GLN A 137 -21.41 6.19 -7.30
CA GLN A 137 -22.17 6.80 -8.40
C GLN A 137 -21.26 7.65 -9.32
N ILE A 138 -20.30 8.37 -8.72
CA ILE A 138 -19.30 9.12 -9.50
C ILE A 138 -18.46 8.16 -10.33
N LEU A 139 -17.97 7.07 -9.72
CA LEU A 139 -17.16 6.08 -10.42
C LEU A 139 -17.94 5.35 -11.52
N TYR A 140 -19.27 5.16 -11.34
CA TYR A 140 -20.12 4.55 -12.35
C TYR A 140 -20.30 5.48 -13.55
N ALA A 141 -20.58 6.77 -13.30
CA ALA A 141 -20.75 7.75 -14.35
C ALA A 141 -19.46 7.94 -15.17
N GLU A 142 -18.33 8.14 -14.51
CA GLU A 142 -17.01 8.25 -15.14
C GLU A 142 -16.66 6.98 -15.94
N GLY A 143 -16.90 5.82 -15.34
CA GLY A 143 -16.62 4.54 -15.99
C GLY A 143 -17.45 4.32 -17.27
N ASP A 144 -18.74 4.66 -17.24
CA ASP A 144 -19.62 4.56 -18.42
C ASP A 144 -19.21 5.51 -19.55
N GLU A 145 -18.90 6.76 -19.19
CA GLU A 145 -18.45 7.76 -20.14
C GLU A 145 -17.16 7.32 -20.85
N ILE A 146 -16.18 6.86 -20.05
CA ILE A 146 -14.92 6.36 -20.58
C ILE A 146 -15.16 5.11 -21.45
N ALA A 147 -15.95 4.13 -20.97
CA ALA A 147 -16.24 2.92 -21.69
C ALA A 147 -16.81 3.19 -23.08
N SER A 148 -17.76 4.14 -23.17
CA SER A 148 -18.38 4.53 -24.45
C SER A 148 -17.37 5.04 -25.47
N ARG A 149 -16.31 5.74 -25.04
CA ARG A 149 -15.26 6.27 -25.92
C ARG A 149 -14.39 5.18 -26.54
N TYR A 150 -14.26 4.05 -25.87
CA TYR A 150 -13.40 2.92 -26.33
C TYR A 150 -14.18 1.72 -26.83
N GLY A 151 -15.53 1.77 -26.87
CA GLY A 151 -16.35 0.64 -27.26
C GLY A 151 -16.24 -0.55 -26.30
N LEU A 152 -16.11 -0.27 -25.00
CA LEU A 152 -15.98 -1.24 -23.92
C LEU A 152 -17.19 -1.19 -22.99
N ASP A 153 -17.39 -2.24 -22.19
CA ASP A 153 -18.34 -2.24 -21.09
C ASP A 153 -17.62 -1.92 -19.77
N PHE A 154 -18.16 -0.96 -18.99
CA PHE A 154 -17.72 -0.74 -17.63
C PHE A 154 -18.54 -1.60 -16.67
N ILE A 155 -17.89 -2.58 -16.04
CA ILE A 155 -18.57 -3.52 -15.15
C ILE A 155 -18.77 -2.88 -13.78
N LYS A 156 -20.04 -2.69 -13.39
CA LYS A 156 -20.48 -2.10 -12.13
C LYS A 156 -20.81 -3.20 -11.13
N VAL A 157 -20.04 -3.29 -10.06
CA VAL A 157 -20.26 -4.27 -8.99
C VAL A 157 -20.24 -3.58 -7.65
N ASP A 158 -21.28 -3.79 -6.87
CA ASP A 158 -21.33 -3.38 -5.47
C ASP A 158 -20.95 -4.56 -4.56
N VAL A 159 -19.70 -4.59 -4.12
CA VAL A 159 -19.20 -5.57 -3.15
C VAL A 159 -19.18 -5.03 -1.73
N ARG A 160 -19.67 -3.80 -1.48
CA ARG A 160 -19.65 -3.16 -0.15
C ARG A 160 -20.90 -3.45 0.66
N SER A 161 -22.02 -3.60 -0.02
CA SER A 161 -23.33 -3.84 0.60
C SER A 161 -23.38 -5.17 1.35
N ASN A 162 -24.39 -5.33 2.21
CA ASN A 162 -24.68 -6.57 2.95
C ASN A 162 -23.48 -7.14 3.74
N GLY A 163 -22.68 -6.28 4.38
CA GLY A 163 -21.54 -6.71 5.18
C GLY A 163 -20.24 -6.91 4.38
N GLY A 164 -20.22 -6.54 3.09
CA GLY A 164 -19.06 -6.72 2.22
C GLY A 164 -17.80 -6.00 2.72
N THR A 165 -17.93 -4.78 3.26
CA THR A 165 -16.79 -4.04 3.84
C THR A 165 -16.18 -4.78 5.04
N GLN A 166 -16.99 -5.40 5.89
CA GLN A 166 -16.52 -6.21 7.01
C GLN A 166 -15.83 -7.48 6.52
N ALA A 167 -16.43 -8.16 5.54
CA ALA A 167 -15.84 -9.35 4.91
C ALA A 167 -14.48 -9.04 4.26
N GLN A 168 -14.38 -7.92 3.54
CA GLN A 168 -13.12 -7.42 2.98
C GLN A 168 -12.04 -7.23 4.06
N SER A 169 -12.41 -6.58 5.18
CA SER A 169 -11.47 -6.36 6.29
C SER A 169 -11.05 -7.66 6.97
N ALA A 170 -11.98 -8.60 7.15
CA ALA A 170 -11.71 -9.92 7.75
C ALA A 170 -10.76 -10.73 6.84
N LEU A 171 -11.04 -10.76 5.54
CA LEU A 171 -10.20 -11.46 4.56
C LEU A 171 -8.78 -10.87 4.51
N ALA A 172 -8.68 -9.53 4.49
CA ALA A 172 -7.38 -8.86 4.50
C ALA A 172 -6.56 -9.15 5.77
N ASN A 173 -7.20 -9.33 6.93
CA ASN A 173 -6.53 -9.76 8.17
C ASN A 173 -6.09 -11.23 8.09
N LYS A 174 -7.00 -12.12 7.65
CA LYS A 174 -6.74 -13.56 7.50
C LYS A 174 -5.52 -13.79 6.61
N ASP A 175 -5.47 -13.12 5.48
CA ASP A 175 -4.42 -13.30 4.48
C ASP A 175 -3.22 -12.37 4.68
N ARG A 176 -3.20 -11.64 5.82
CA ARG A 176 -2.07 -10.79 6.25
C ARG A 176 -1.65 -9.77 5.18
N LEU A 177 -2.66 -9.14 4.53
CA LEU A 177 -2.42 -8.14 3.50
C LEU A 177 -1.91 -6.82 4.09
N TYR A 178 -1.16 -6.08 3.29
CA TYR A 178 -0.70 -4.75 3.67
C TYR A 178 -1.86 -3.75 3.71
N LYS A 179 -2.18 -3.26 4.90
CA LYS A 179 -3.20 -2.22 5.10
C LYS A 179 -2.56 -0.84 5.08
N GLN A 180 -2.79 -0.11 4.02
CA GLN A 180 -2.36 1.28 3.89
C GLN A 180 -3.11 2.19 4.86
N THR A 181 -2.49 3.30 5.23
CA THR A 181 -3.06 4.28 6.17
C THR A 181 -3.61 5.54 5.50
N TYR A 182 -3.47 5.66 4.19
CA TYR A 182 -3.96 6.78 3.39
C TYR A 182 -4.23 6.35 1.94
N CYS A 183 -4.89 7.20 1.18
CA CYS A 183 -5.27 6.93 -0.21
C CYS A 183 -4.08 6.69 -1.16
N GLY A 184 -2.91 7.26 -0.85
CA GLY A 184 -1.70 7.27 -1.67
C GLY A 184 -1.27 8.69 -2.06
N CYS A 185 -2.22 9.59 -2.23
CA CYS A 185 -1.97 10.99 -2.59
C CYS A 185 -1.25 11.74 -1.46
N GLN A 186 -0.10 12.35 -1.78
CA GLN A 186 0.67 13.13 -0.80
C GLN A 186 -0.12 14.30 -0.20
N TYR A 187 -0.97 14.96 -0.96
CA TYR A 187 -1.77 16.08 -0.47
C TYR A 187 -2.84 15.65 0.55
N ALA A 188 -3.48 14.51 0.31
CA ALA A 188 -4.39 13.91 1.28
C ALA A 188 -3.64 13.48 2.55
N LEU A 189 -2.46 12.88 2.40
CA LEU A 189 -1.62 12.48 3.52
C LEU A 189 -1.19 13.68 4.37
N ILE A 190 -0.70 14.75 3.76
CA ILE A 190 -0.30 15.96 4.46
C ILE A 190 -1.47 16.51 5.28
N LYS A 191 -2.64 16.71 4.64
CA LYS A 191 -3.84 17.19 5.34
C LYS A 191 -4.28 16.29 6.49
N GLN A 192 -4.23 14.98 6.29
CA GLN A 192 -4.54 13.99 7.33
C GLN A 192 -3.57 14.08 8.51
N ARG A 193 -2.26 14.22 8.25
CA ARG A 193 -1.26 14.34 9.30
C ARG A 193 -1.34 15.68 10.02
N ASP A 194 -1.59 16.77 9.30
CA ASP A 194 -1.78 18.11 9.88
C ASP A 194 -2.99 18.14 10.83
N SER A 195 -4.13 17.57 10.43
CA SER A 195 -5.31 17.48 11.28
C SER A 195 -5.04 16.67 12.57
N GLN A 196 -4.16 15.68 12.50
CA GLN A 196 -3.70 14.88 13.64
C GLN A 196 -2.55 15.55 14.41
N LYS A 197 -2.10 16.75 13.99
CA LYS A 197 -0.90 17.42 14.51
C LYS A 197 0.35 16.52 14.45
N GLN A 198 0.49 15.82 13.32
CA GLN A 198 1.55 14.86 13.06
C GLN A 198 2.38 15.28 11.85
N ILE A 199 3.62 14.85 11.79
CA ILE A 199 4.48 14.99 10.62
C ILE A 199 4.20 13.82 9.68
N ALA A 200 4.15 14.10 8.38
CA ALA A 200 4.04 13.06 7.35
C ALA A 200 5.38 12.34 7.17
N LEU A 201 5.71 11.43 8.08
CA LEU A 201 6.96 10.67 8.07
C LEU A 201 7.13 9.84 6.79
N GLU A 202 6.02 9.43 6.21
CA GLU A 202 5.98 8.67 4.97
C GLU A 202 6.61 9.42 3.80
N LEU A 203 6.57 10.76 3.82
CA LEU A 203 7.14 11.62 2.78
C LEU A 203 8.58 12.05 3.07
N MET A 204 9.12 11.67 4.21
CA MET A 204 10.48 12.06 4.57
C MET A 204 11.48 11.11 3.91
N SER A 205 12.48 11.68 3.24
CA SER A 205 13.58 10.89 2.69
C SER A 205 14.43 10.25 3.79
N ASN A 206 15.04 9.13 3.46
CA ASN A 206 16.01 8.47 4.33
C ASN A 206 17.25 9.36 4.55
N ILE A 207 17.93 9.15 5.67
CA ILE A 207 19.20 9.80 5.94
C ILE A 207 20.33 8.80 5.63
N GLY A 208 21.11 9.12 4.62
CA GLY A 208 22.16 8.21 4.15
C GLY A 208 21.60 6.88 3.68
N ARG A 209 22.17 5.77 4.13
CA ARG A 209 21.74 4.40 3.80
C ARG A 209 20.83 3.77 4.86
N GLN A 210 20.40 4.54 5.86
CA GLN A 210 19.60 4.02 6.96
C GLN A 210 18.13 4.01 6.60
N ILE A 211 17.51 2.86 6.78
CA ILE A 211 16.05 2.73 6.67
C ILE A 211 15.42 3.20 7.98
N ALA A 212 14.54 4.19 7.89
CA ALA A 212 13.89 4.74 9.08
C ALA A 212 12.87 3.73 9.65
N PRO A 213 12.86 3.51 10.97
CA PRO A 213 11.83 2.67 11.60
C PRO A 213 10.43 3.19 11.30
N GLY A 214 9.51 2.30 10.88
CA GLY A 214 8.14 2.62 10.50
C GLY A 214 8.00 3.32 9.13
N SER A 215 9.08 3.44 8.36
CA SER A 215 9.02 3.91 6.97
C SER A 215 8.40 2.88 6.04
N ASN A 216 8.08 3.30 4.83
CA ASN A 216 7.56 2.39 3.80
C ASN A 216 8.63 1.37 3.37
N GLU A 217 9.90 1.78 3.35
CA GLU A 217 11.03 0.93 3.05
C GLU A 217 11.21 -0.18 4.10
N GLN A 218 11.08 0.17 5.39
CA GLN A 218 11.13 -0.82 6.47
C GLN A 218 9.98 -1.80 6.36
N ARG A 219 8.76 -1.32 6.11
CA ARG A 219 7.59 -2.18 5.91
C ARG A 219 7.77 -3.08 4.69
N LYS A 220 8.24 -2.52 3.56
CA LYS A 220 8.48 -3.30 2.34
C LYS A 220 9.43 -4.46 2.63
N ARG A 221 10.53 -4.20 3.36
CA ARG A 221 11.47 -5.25 3.75
C ARG A 221 10.81 -6.34 4.59
N VAL A 222 9.95 -5.97 5.53
CA VAL A 222 9.19 -6.93 6.36
C VAL A 222 8.26 -7.80 5.50
N PHE A 223 7.57 -7.20 4.53
CA PHE A 223 6.68 -7.95 3.64
C PHE A 223 7.45 -8.82 2.63
N GLU A 224 8.63 -8.41 2.17
CA GLU A 224 9.54 -9.26 1.39
C GLU A 224 9.93 -10.52 2.17
N ILE A 225 10.32 -10.36 3.45
CA ILE A 225 10.64 -11.51 4.33
C ILE A 225 9.42 -12.41 4.55
N ARG A 226 8.21 -11.84 4.68
CA ARG A 226 6.96 -12.61 4.73
C ARG A 226 6.83 -13.50 3.50
N ASP A 227 7.00 -12.95 2.33
CA ASP A 227 6.85 -13.66 1.07
C ASP A 227 7.92 -14.76 0.90
N GLU A 228 9.15 -14.47 1.34
CA GLU A 228 10.23 -15.48 1.43
C GLU A 228 9.87 -16.62 2.39
N CYS A 229 9.31 -16.31 3.56
CA CYS A 229 8.86 -17.33 4.52
C CYS A 229 7.75 -18.21 3.93
N GLU A 230 6.76 -17.60 3.28
CA GLU A 230 5.66 -18.33 2.64
C GLU A 230 6.16 -19.23 1.50
N ALA A 231 7.05 -18.71 0.66
CA ALA A 231 7.65 -19.49 -0.44
C ALA A 231 8.46 -20.70 0.04
N GLN A 232 9.02 -20.62 1.25
CA GLN A 232 9.83 -21.68 1.85
C GLN A 232 9.05 -22.53 2.86
N GLY A 233 7.75 -22.29 3.04
CA GLY A 233 6.92 -22.99 4.03
C GLY A 233 7.36 -22.76 5.48
N ARG A 234 8.05 -21.63 5.76
CA ARG A 234 8.52 -21.28 7.11
C ARG A 234 7.43 -20.56 7.90
N GLU A 235 7.28 -20.93 9.15
CA GLU A 235 6.39 -20.22 10.05
C GLU A 235 6.91 -18.82 10.36
N TYR A 236 5.98 -17.86 10.42
CA TYR A 236 6.29 -16.49 10.78
C TYR A 236 5.13 -15.82 11.53
N ALA A 237 5.43 -14.76 12.24
CA ALA A 237 4.43 -13.89 12.86
C ALA A 237 4.69 -12.44 12.47
N LEU A 238 3.61 -11.75 12.05
CA LEU A 238 3.59 -10.30 11.84
C LEU A 238 2.95 -9.63 13.05
N TYR A 239 3.59 -8.61 13.58
CA TYR A 239 3.02 -7.82 14.66
C TYR A 239 3.38 -6.34 14.51
N LYS A 240 2.57 -5.46 15.12
CA LYS A 240 2.79 -4.02 15.12
C LYS A 240 3.06 -3.53 16.52
N GLN A 241 4.03 -2.67 16.67
CA GLN A 241 4.35 -2.02 17.94
C GLN A 241 4.44 -0.52 17.72
N SER A 242 3.73 0.26 18.55
CA SER A 242 3.86 1.72 18.52
C SER A 242 5.13 2.14 19.25
N LYS A 243 5.94 2.96 18.60
CA LYS A 243 7.16 3.53 19.14
C LYS A 243 7.18 5.03 18.93
N ILE A 244 7.77 5.75 19.84
CA ILE A 244 8.04 7.18 19.66
C ILE A 244 9.36 7.31 18.91
N ILE A 245 9.28 7.95 17.74
CA ILE A 245 10.43 8.14 16.87
C ILE A 245 10.74 9.61 16.78
N TRP A 246 12.01 9.95 16.85
CA TRP A 246 12.53 11.28 16.61
C TRP A 246 13.42 11.27 15.41
N ARG A 247 13.21 12.21 14.55
CA ARG A 247 14.21 12.55 13.57
C ARG A 247 14.97 13.77 14.06
N ASN A 248 16.22 13.57 14.38
CA ASN A 248 17.09 14.67 14.68
C ASN A 248 17.52 15.37 13.38
N LEU A 249 17.15 16.63 13.24
CA LEU A 249 17.44 17.41 12.03
C LEU A 249 18.83 18.08 12.07
N ARG A 250 19.50 18.09 13.23
CA ARG A 250 20.74 18.88 13.41
C ARG A 250 21.81 18.25 14.28
N SER A 251 21.67 17.04 14.77
CA SER A 251 22.79 16.42 15.46
C SER A 251 23.67 15.67 14.49
N VAL A 252 24.94 15.79 14.74
CA VAL A 252 25.97 15.08 14.02
C VAL A 252 26.59 14.12 15.04
N CYS A 253 26.50 12.82 14.79
CA CYS A 253 27.33 11.86 15.53
C CYS A 253 28.71 11.84 14.87
N ILE A 254 29.72 12.10 15.62
CA ILE A 254 31.12 12.09 15.14
C ILE A 254 31.86 10.99 15.89
N ASP A 255 32.54 10.12 15.16
CA ASP A 255 33.48 9.14 15.68
C ASP A 255 34.83 9.42 15.08
N GLY A 256 35.73 10.00 15.87
CA GLY A 256 36.97 10.61 15.37
C GLY A 256 36.63 11.72 14.38
N ASP A 257 37.08 11.56 13.12
CA ASP A 257 36.84 12.51 12.04
C ASP A 257 35.65 12.09 11.15
N LYS A 258 34.95 11.03 11.49
CA LYS A 258 33.83 10.48 10.64
C LYS A 258 32.47 10.91 11.16
N VAL A 259 31.68 11.46 10.24
CA VAL A 259 30.26 11.72 10.50
C VAL A 259 29.47 10.42 10.34
N ILE A 260 28.74 10.03 11.39
CA ILE A 260 27.87 8.85 11.40
C ILE A 260 26.44 9.29 11.26
N SER A 261 25.76 8.83 10.20
CA SER A 261 24.32 9.01 10.05
C SER A 261 23.58 8.18 11.10
N SER A 262 22.69 8.80 11.85
CA SER A 262 21.99 8.16 12.97
C SER A 262 20.56 8.60 13.12
N TYR A 263 19.72 7.72 13.69
CA TYR A 263 18.39 8.04 14.17
C TYR A 263 18.35 7.93 15.68
N VAL A 264 17.64 8.85 16.32
CA VAL A 264 17.42 8.80 17.76
C VAL A 264 15.97 8.40 18.01
N ILE A 265 15.77 7.27 18.68
CA ILE A 265 14.47 6.82 19.16
C ILE A 265 14.44 7.06 20.65
N THR A 266 13.53 7.94 21.13
CA THR A 266 13.50 8.35 22.53
C THR A 266 12.09 8.74 22.97
N HIS A 267 11.90 8.91 24.28
CA HIS A 267 10.72 9.54 24.87
C HIS A 267 10.76 11.04 24.71
N SER A 268 9.78 11.64 24.06
CA SER A 268 9.71 13.08 23.87
C SER A 268 8.41 13.67 24.34
N ARG A 269 8.50 14.85 24.96
CA ARG A 269 7.40 15.77 25.22
C ARG A 269 7.48 17.07 24.41
N GLY A 270 8.35 17.19 23.45
CA GLY A 270 8.46 18.38 22.61
C GLY A 270 7.23 18.55 21.72
N LYS A 271 6.66 19.75 21.62
CA LYS A 271 5.45 20.05 20.85
C LYS A 271 5.61 19.84 19.35
N ASN A 272 6.81 19.80 18.83
CA ASN A 272 7.10 19.87 17.40
C ASN A 272 7.83 18.65 16.85
N MET A 273 8.02 17.59 17.61
CA MET A 273 8.81 16.46 17.14
C MET A 273 8.10 15.17 17.41
N VAL A 274 7.91 14.49 16.42
CA VAL A 274 7.43 13.22 16.20
C VAL A 274 6.81 12.45 17.22
N LYS A 275 6.35 11.63 16.95
CA LYS A 275 5.13 11.07 17.23
C LYS A 275 5.19 9.58 17.12
N THR A 276 4.19 8.95 17.54
CA THR A 276 4.08 7.50 17.52
C THR A 276 4.11 6.98 16.09
N ALA A 277 5.10 6.15 15.78
CA ALA A 277 5.10 5.38 14.55
C ALA A 277 4.70 3.94 14.86
N ALA A 278 3.80 3.39 14.07
CA ALA A 278 3.50 1.97 14.10
C ALA A 278 4.58 1.23 13.28
N ILE A 279 5.44 0.51 13.96
CA ILE A 279 6.49 -0.28 13.34
C ILE A 279 5.97 -1.69 13.16
N THR A 280 6.08 -2.22 11.96
CA THR A 280 5.75 -3.61 11.65
C THR A 280 7.00 -4.45 11.80
N TYR A 281 6.88 -5.56 12.51
CA TYR A 281 7.94 -6.53 12.74
C TYR A 281 7.53 -7.88 12.20
N ILE A 282 8.51 -8.65 11.76
CA ILE A 282 8.34 -10.04 11.40
C ILE A 282 9.31 -10.90 12.20
N LYS A 283 8.83 -12.03 12.69
CA LYS A 283 9.61 -13.04 13.36
C LYS A 283 9.49 -14.35 12.63
N GLN A 284 10.61 -15.00 12.42
CA GLN A 284 10.69 -16.31 11.79
C GLN A 284 10.85 -17.38 12.87
N ASN A 285 10.36 -18.60 12.59
CA ASN A 285 10.51 -19.78 13.46
C ASN A 285 9.98 -19.58 14.89
N VAL A 286 8.81 -19.02 15.02
CA VAL A 286 8.26 -18.64 16.32
C VAL A 286 7.41 -19.74 16.90
N LYS A 287 7.92 -20.43 17.91
CA LYS A 287 7.11 -21.29 18.79
C LYS A 287 6.48 -20.54 19.96
N ASP A 288 7.06 -19.39 20.34
CA ASP A 288 6.54 -18.56 21.43
C ASP A 288 6.82 -17.07 21.17
N ILE A 289 5.76 -16.36 20.72
CA ILE A 289 5.83 -14.93 20.38
C ILE A 289 6.02 -14.05 21.61
N HIS A 290 5.48 -14.45 22.77
CA HIS A 290 5.44 -13.60 23.97
C HIS A 290 6.78 -13.50 24.68
N SER A 291 7.49 -14.60 24.85
CA SER A 291 8.80 -14.62 25.52
C SER A 291 9.86 -13.87 24.75
N GLN A 292 9.76 -13.84 23.44
CA GLN A 292 10.73 -13.19 22.57
C GLN A 292 10.43 -11.71 22.31
N MET A 293 9.19 -11.24 22.51
CA MET A 293 8.85 -9.82 22.42
C MET A 293 9.56 -8.99 23.52
N GLN A 294 9.84 -9.59 24.66
CA GLN A 294 10.60 -8.95 25.75
C GLN A 294 12.07 -8.76 25.42
N SER A 295 12.66 -9.59 24.55
CA SER A 295 14.06 -9.50 24.18
C SER A 295 14.40 -8.48 23.11
N ILE A 296 13.40 -7.92 22.41
CA ILE A 296 13.56 -6.77 21.51
C ILE A 296 13.31 -5.49 22.33
N GLN A 297 14.01 -5.31 23.40
CA GLN A 297 14.13 -3.99 23.99
C GLN A 297 15.12 -3.20 23.15
N MET A 298 14.60 -2.36 22.24
CA MET A 298 15.39 -1.25 21.77
C MET A 298 15.70 -0.38 22.99
N GLY A 299 16.96 -0.15 23.26
CA GLY A 299 17.38 0.72 24.34
C GLY A 299 16.81 2.12 24.12
N TYR A 300 15.91 2.51 25.00
CA TYR A 300 15.39 3.87 25.01
C TYR A 300 16.30 4.71 25.90
N ALA A 301 16.80 5.82 25.38
CA ALA A 301 17.27 6.87 26.23
C ALA A 301 16.05 7.44 26.99
N LYS A 302 16.11 7.46 28.32
CA LYS A 302 15.14 8.16 29.15
C LYS A 302 15.36 9.67 29.02
N ARG A 303 14.32 10.46 29.18
CA ARG A 303 14.34 11.92 28.98
C ARG A 303 15.42 12.67 29.81
N ASP A 304 15.71 12.14 30.96
CA ASP A 304 16.63 12.78 31.93
C ASP A 304 18.08 12.37 31.73
N ASP A 305 18.29 11.41 30.83
CA ASP A 305 19.62 11.07 30.40
C ASP A 305 20.05 12.15 29.40
N SER A 306 20.60 13.24 29.91
CA SER A 306 21.56 14.09 29.18
C SER A 306 22.79 13.22 28.88
N VAL A 307 22.56 12.16 28.13
CA VAL A 307 23.47 11.06 28.04
C VAL A 307 24.40 11.33 26.88
N PHE A 308 25.60 11.51 27.22
CA PHE A 308 26.69 11.07 26.39
C PHE A 308 26.62 9.53 26.27
N ILE A 309 25.76 9.02 25.41
CA ILE A 309 25.77 7.61 25.04
C ILE A 309 27.11 7.39 24.37
N SER A 310 27.93 6.51 24.91
CA SER A 310 29.15 6.16 24.22
C SER A 310 28.83 5.67 22.82
N ILE A 311 29.61 6.03 21.83
CA ILE A 311 29.45 5.57 20.44
C ILE A 311 29.31 4.05 20.35
N GLN A 312 29.94 3.31 21.24
CA GLN A 312 29.82 1.86 21.34
C GLN A 312 28.41 1.41 21.70
N THR A 313 27.76 2.12 22.65
CA THR A 313 26.35 1.83 23.00
C THR A 313 25.41 2.24 21.88
N LEU A 314 25.64 3.36 21.22
CA LEU A 314 24.87 3.77 20.07
C LEU A 314 25.02 2.80 18.89
N ASN A 315 26.24 2.35 18.60
CA ASN A 315 26.51 1.34 17.57
C ASN A 315 25.88 -0.02 17.92
N LEU A 316 25.86 -0.41 19.17
CA LEU A 316 25.19 -1.63 19.62
C LEU A 316 23.66 -1.51 19.44
N LEU A 317 23.07 -0.38 19.81
CA LEU A 317 21.65 -0.11 19.60
C LEU A 317 21.26 -0.07 18.11
N LEU A 318 22.08 0.52 17.27
CA LEU A 318 21.88 0.55 15.82
C LEU A 318 22.05 -0.85 15.23
N LYS A 319 23.06 -1.60 15.62
CA LYS A 319 23.29 -2.99 15.16
C LYS A 319 22.17 -3.93 15.61
N THR A 320 21.72 -3.85 16.83
CA THR A 320 20.66 -4.71 17.36
C THR A 320 19.29 -4.39 16.77
N SER A 321 19.01 -3.13 16.43
CA SER A 321 17.76 -2.77 15.75
C SER A 321 17.72 -3.21 14.28
N TYR A 322 18.87 -3.40 13.64
CA TYR A 322 18.99 -3.80 12.22
C TYR A 322 19.35 -5.27 12.02
N ALA A 323 19.99 -5.91 12.99
CA ALA A 323 20.35 -7.34 12.89
C ALA A 323 19.13 -8.27 13.11
N ASN A 324 18.03 -7.74 13.62
CA ASN A 324 16.79 -8.49 13.92
C ASN A 324 15.61 -8.08 13.04
N THR A 325 15.80 -7.26 12.03
CA THR A 325 14.91 -6.98 10.91
C THR A 325 15.55 -7.53 9.64
#